data_9dfe916a0cafa816876b8fa23e27ba7b
#
_entry.id   9dfe916a0cafa816876b8fa23e27ba7b
#
_cell.length_a   1.000
_cell.length_b   1.000
_cell.length_c   1.000
_cell.angle_alpha   90.00
_cell.angle_beta   90.00
_cell.angle_gamma   90.00
#
_symmetry.space_group_name_H-M   'P 1'
#
loop_
_entity.id
_entity.type
_entity.pdbx_description
1 polymer ?
#
loop_
_entity_poly.entity_id
_entity_poly.type
_entity_poly.pdbx_seq_one_letter_code
_entity_poly.pdbx_strand_id
1 'polypeptide(L)'
;MNTFRYHKSTLYILTISILYYILCYLSPIALCDDIVYKFVWPIDNESYVKPILSLKDIFVSQYIHYQVLNGRSIVHFILQLFDGILGKELCNIISSIIFGYLIYMVSCYITKKRNSLFSYSLITVMLFLLMPGFHNEFLLFVGVFNYLWVCTITILFIAFINKYGEKP
;
A
#
# COMPACT_ATOMS: atom_id res chain seq x y z
N MET A 1 -34.25 7.66 6.02
CA MET A 1 -33.17 7.66 7.07
C MET A 1 -31.87 6.96 6.62
N ASN A 2 -31.89 6.04 5.65
CA ASN A 2 -30.68 5.34 5.20
C ASN A 2 -29.76 6.16 4.29
N THR A 3 -30.26 6.96 3.37
CA THR A 3 -29.45 7.75 2.41
C THR A 3 -28.49 8.73 3.08
N PHE A 4 -28.95 9.45 4.11
CA PHE A 4 -28.12 10.40 4.86
C PHE A 4 -26.94 9.75 5.61
N ARG A 5 -27.12 8.51 6.07
CA ARG A 5 -26.08 7.73 6.74
C ARG A 5 -25.01 7.25 5.73
N TYR A 6 -25.44 6.89 4.51
CA TYR A 6 -24.51 6.52 3.43
C TYR A 6 -23.61 7.70 3.05
N HIS A 7 -24.16 8.89 2.90
CA HIS A 7 -23.38 10.08 2.55
C HIS A 7 -22.29 10.40 3.59
N LYS A 8 -22.60 10.33 4.89
CA LYS A 8 -21.62 10.59 5.95
C LYS A 8 -20.48 9.57 5.95
N SER A 9 -20.77 8.30 5.74
CA SER A 9 -19.76 7.24 5.71
C SER A 9 -18.87 7.34 4.49
N THR A 10 -19.42 7.65 3.33
CA THR A 10 -18.64 7.87 2.10
C THR A 10 -17.75 9.12 2.23
N LEU A 11 -18.30 10.19 2.77
CA LEU A 11 -17.53 11.41 3.02
C LEU A 11 -16.37 11.15 3.97
N TYR A 12 -16.56 10.38 5.04
CA TYR A 12 -15.50 10.00 5.96
C TYR A 12 -14.36 9.26 5.23
N ILE A 13 -14.69 8.24 4.44
CA ILE A 13 -13.67 7.46 3.69
C ILE A 13 -12.92 8.36 2.72
N LEU A 14 -13.60 9.25 2.01
CA LEU A 14 -12.95 10.22 1.12
C LEU A 14 -12.02 11.16 1.88
N THR A 15 -12.47 11.70 3.01
CA THR A 15 -11.67 12.61 3.85
C THR A 15 -10.41 11.92 4.35
N ILE A 16 -10.51 10.69 4.85
CA ILE A 16 -9.34 9.97 5.36
C ILE A 16 -8.39 9.52 4.23
N SER A 17 -8.91 9.20 3.06
CA SER A 17 -8.07 8.94 1.87
C SER A 17 -7.29 10.19 1.44
N ILE A 18 -7.93 11.35 1.44
CA ILE A 18 -7.26 12.63 1.13
C ILE A 18 -6.19 12.95 2.20
N LEU A 19 -6.52 12.77 3.48
CA LEU A 19 -5.54 12.97 4.56
C LEU A 19 -4.34 12.04 4.38
N TYR A 20 -4.57 10.77 4.08
CA TYR A 20 -3.51 9.81 3.84
C TYR A 20 -2.67 10.20 2.60
N TYR A 21 -3.29 10.65 1.52
CA TYR A 21 -2.58 11.19 0.35
C TYR A 21 -1.64 12.34 0.74
N ILE A 22 -2.13 13.29 1.55
CA ILE A 22 -1.32 14.42 2.03
C ILE A 22 -0.12 13.92 2.85
N LEU A 23 -0.33 12.95 3.73
CA LEU A 23 0.77 12.36 4.52
C LEU A 23 1.81 11.67 3.63
N CYS A 24 1.39 10.91 2.63
CA CYS A 24 2.30 10.30 1.64
C CYS A 24 3.03 11.36 0.80
N TYR A 25 2.35 12.43 0.42
CA TYR A 25 2.96 13.55 -0.32
C TYR A 25 4.05 14.24 0.48
N LEU A 26 3.81 14.47 1.77
CA LEU A 26 4.76 15.11 2.69
C LEU A 26 5.90 14.15 3.11
N SER A 27 5.73 12.84 2.96
CA SER A 27 6.77 11.86 3.27
C SER A 27 7.82 11.84 2.14
N PRO A 28 9.09 12.18 2.41
CA PRO A 28 10.10 12.21 1.36
C PRO A 28 10.49 10.79 0.91
N ILE A 29 10.88 10.64 -0.38
CA ILE A 29 11.67 9.49 -0.83
C ILE A 29 13.12 9.77 -0.44
N ALA A 30 13.48 9.52 0.78
CA ALA A 30 14.78 9.96 1.29
C ALA A 30 15.51 8.92 2.14
N LEU A 31 14.91 7.77 2.38
CA LEU A 31 15.47 6.80 3.31
C LEU A 31 15.85 5.50 2.61
N CYS A 32 17.09 5.09 2.89
CA CYS A 32 17.68 3.77 2.60
C CYS A 32 17.06 2.98 1.42
N ASP A 33 16.07 2.18 1.73
CA ASP A 33 15.46 1.25 0.77
C ASP A 33 14.70 1.95 -0.35
N ASP A 34 14.04 3.08 -0.09
CA ASP A 34 13.30 3.83 -1.10
C ASP A 34 14.22 4.34 -2.24
N ILE A 35 15.47 4.67 -1.92
CA ILE A 35 16.45 5.10 -2.92
C ILE A 35 17.01 3.91 -3.69
N VAL A 36 17.28 2.80 -2.99
CA VAL A 36 17.91 1.60 -3.55
C VAL A 36 17.07 1.02 -4.70
N TYR A 37 15.75 0.99 -4.54
CA TYR A 37 14.85 0.41 -5.55
C TYR A 37 14.68 1.24 -6.83
N LYS A 38 15.21 2.47 -6.89
CA LYS A 38 15.30 3.24 -8.15
C LYS A 38 16.33 2.69 -9.14
N PHE A 39 17.17 1.79 -8.68
CA PHE A 39 18.32 1.30 -9.45
C PHE A 39 18.23 -0.20 -9.69
N VAL A 40 18.94 -0.67 -10.71
CA VAL A 40 19.04 -2.09 -11.03
C VAL A 40 19.98 -2.77 -10.03
N TRP A 41 19.57 -3.87 -9.43
CA TRP A 41 20.41 -4.73 -8.60
C TRP A 41 21.47 -5.46 -9.43
N PRO A 42 22.67 -5.78 -8.86
CA PRO A 42 23.17 -5.39 -7.56
C PRO A 42 23.70 -3.97 -7.56
N ILE A 43 23.67 -3.32 -6.41
CA ILE A 43 24.29 -2.02 -6.19
C ILE A 43 25.68 -2.28 -5.58
N ASP A 44 26.57 -2.83 -6.39
CA ASP A 44 27.86 -3.32 -5.88
C ASP A 44 28.93 -2.22 -5.71
N ASN A 45 28.78 -1.08 -6.40
CA ASN A 45 29.72 0.04 -6.30
C ASN A 45 29.00 1.37 -6.57
N GLU A 46 29.24 2.35 -5.73
CA GLU A 46 28.68 3.71 -5.83
C GLU A 46 28.93 4.41 -7.18
N SER A 47 29.90 3.91 -7.98
CA SER A 47 30.30 4.52 -9.25
C SER A 47 29.50 4.07 -10.47
N TYR A 48 28.67 3.02 -10.38
CA TYR A 48 27.93 2.48 -11.53
C TYR A 48 26.49 2.06 -11.18
N VAL A 49 25.72 3.01 -10.68
CA VAL A 49 24.33 2.77 -10.35
C VAL A 49 23.47 3.03 -11.58
N LYS A 50 22.97 1.96 -12.22
CA LYS A 50 22.10 2.07 -13.38
C LYS A 50 20.66 2.34 -12.93
N PRO A 51 20.05 3.50 -13.26
CA PRO A 51 18.65 3.75 -12.94
C PRO A 51 17.72 2.82 -13.72
N ILE A 52 16.56 2.53 -13.13
CA ILE A 52 15.49 1.79 -13.79
C ILE A 52 14.75 2.75 -14.72
N LEU A 53 14.82 2.48 -16.03
CA LEU A 53 14.17 3.29 -17.06
C LEU A 53 13.22 2.46 -17.94
N SER A 54 13.22 1.14 -17.79
CA SER A 54 12.42 0.24 -18.61
C SER A 54 11.95 -0.99 -17.84
N LEU A 55 10.89 -1.66 -18.34
CA LEU A 55 10.45 -2.95 -17.80
C LEU A 55 11.56 -4.01 -17.84
N LYS A 56 12.41 -3.97 -18.87
CA LYS A 56 13.57 -4.88 -18.96
C LYS A 56 14.52 -4.69 -17.79
N ASP A 57 14.78 -3.46 -17.38
CA ASP A 57 15.64 -3.17 -16.23
C ASP A 57 15.04 -3.74 -14.94
N ILE A 58 13.71 -3.65 -14.78
CA ILE A 58 13.00 -4.23 -13.63
C ILE A 58 13.16 -5.76 -13.62
N PHE A 59 12.93 -6.43 -14.76
CA PHE A 59 13.08 -7.89 -14.84
C PHE A 59 14.50 -8.35 -14.49
N VAL A 60 15.51 -7.67 -15.03
CA VAL A 60 16.94 -7.96 -14.70
C VAL A 60 17.20 -7.75 -13.22
N SER A 61 16.76 -6.61 -12.68
CA SER A 61 16.90 -6.29 -11.27
C SER A 61 16.26 -7.32 -10.35
N GLN A 62 15.01 -7.72 -10.65
CA GLN A 62 14.27 -8.68 -9.82
C GLN A 62 14.85 -10.10 -9.94
N TYR A 63 15.36 -10.49 -11.09
CA TYR A 63 16.05 -11.77 -11.24
C TYR A 63 17.27 -11.86 -10.32
N ILE A 64 18.11 -10.83 -10.32
CA ILE A 64 19.31 -10.77 -9.47
C ILE A 64 18.91 -10.69 -7.98
N HIS A 65 17.97 -9.81 -7.66
CA HIS A 65 17.46 -9.64 -6.29
C HIS A 65 16.90 -10.94 -5.69
N TYR A 66 16.20 -11.73 -6.51
CA TYR A 66 15.67 -13.04 -6.10
C TYR A 66 16.79 -14.01 -5.73
N GLN A 67 17.90 -14.00 -6.48
CA GLN A 67 19.03 -14.90 -6.23
C GLN A 67 19.85 -14.51 -5.01
N VAL A 68 19.92 -13.21 -4.70
CA VAL A 68 20.84 -12.69 -3.67
C VAL A 68 20.16 -12.46 -2.33
N LEU A 69 18.89 -12.06 -2.30
CA LEU A 69 18.22 -11.62 -1.09
C LEU A 69 16.97 -12.44 -0.70
N ASN A 70 15.87 -12.27 -1.42
CA ASN A 70 14.61 -12.86 -1.02
C ASN A 70 13.61 -13.02 -2.17
N GLY A 71 12.56 -13.83 -1.94
CA GLY A 71 11.54 -14.17 -2.92
C GLY A 71 10.40 -13.16 -3.09
N ARG A 72 10.50 -11.92 -2.57
CA ARG A 72 9.42 -10.91 -2.69
C ARG A 72 9.36 -10.24 -4.06
N SER A 73 9.76 -10.93 -5.12
CA SER A 73 9.95 -10.39 -6.46
C SER A 73 8.72 -9.69 -7.03
N ILE A 74 7.50 -10.19 -6.76
CA ILE A 74 6.26 -9.57 -7.26
C ILE A 74 6.06 -8.19 -6.64
N VAL A 75 6.21 -8.08 -5.32
CA VAL A 75 6.03 -6.82 -4.59
C VAL A 75 7.09 -5.81 -5.02
N HIS A 76 8.34 -6.25 -5.09
CA HIS A 76 9.46 -5.37 -5.50
C HIS A 76 9.41 -5.02 -6.99
N PHE A 77 8.86 -5.88 -7.85
CA PHE A 77 8.59 -5.53 -9.25
C PHE A 77 7.63 -4.35 -9.36
N ILE A 78 6.51 -4.42 -8.63
CA ILE A 78 5.51 -3.34 -8.62
C ILE A 78 6.12 -2.07 -8.01
N LEU A 79 6.87 -2.18 -6.92
CA LEU A 79 7.59 -1.08 -6.30
C LEU A 79 8.53 -0.40 -7.30
N GLN A 80 9.39 -1.15 -7.99
CA GLN A 80 10.32 -0.61 -8.99
C GLN A 80 9.59 -0.01 -10.20
N LEU A 81 8.43 -0.54 -10.57
CA LEU A 81 7.59 0.03 -11.63
C LEU A 81 7.13 1.45 -11.28
N PHE A 82 6.69 1.66 -10.05
CA PHE A 82 6.27 2.99 -9.61
C PHE A 82 7.48 3.90 -9.34
N ASP A 83 8.52 3.40 -8.68
CA ASP A 83 9.65 4.24 -8.29
C ASP A 83 10.52 4.66 -9.47
N GLY A 84 10.72 3.78 -10.46
CA GLY A 84 11.53 4.04 -11.65
C GLY A 84 10.77 4.62 -12.83
N ILE A 85 9.51 4.23 -13.06
CA ILE A 85 8.81 4.53 -14.33
C ILE A 85 7.57 5.39 -14.13
N LEU A 86 6.64 5.01 -13.24
CA LEU A 86 5.33 5.67 -13.10
C LEU A 86 5.32 6.88 -12.19
N GLY A 87 6.28 6.96 -11.26
CA GLY A 87 6.44 8.06 -10.33
C GLY A 87 5.63 7.94 -9.03
N LYS A 88 6.12 8.64 -8.02
CA LYS A 88 5.56 8.65 -6.66
C LYS A 88 4.12 9.16 -6.60
N GLU A 89 3.78 10.16 -7.40
CA GLU A 89 2.45 10.78 -7.37
C GLU A 89 1.34 9.79 -7.69
N LEU A 90 1.53 8.99 -8.74
CA LEU A 90 0.56 7.96 -9.10
C LEU A 90 0.45 6.89 -7.99
N CYS A 91 1.58 6.51 -7.39
CA CYS A 91 1.60 5.61 -6.25
C CYS A 91 0.79 6.19 -5.07
N ASN A 92 1.00 7.45 -4.71
CA ASN A 92 0.30 8.13 -3.61
C ASN A 92 -1.21 8.15 -3.83
N ILE A 93 -1.66 8.44 -5.06
CA ILE A 93 -3.08 8.45 -5.42
C ILE A 93 -3.69 7.06 -5.24
N ILE A 94 -3.08 6.03 -5.82
CA ILE A 94 -3.59 4.66 -5.73
C ILE A 94 -3.56 4.17 -4.29
N SER A 95 -2.47 4.42 -3.56
CA SER A 95 -2.33 3.98 -2.17
C SER A 95 -3.31 4.69 -1.23
N SER A 96 -3.69 5.93 -1.51
CA SER A 96 -4.72 6.63 -0.74
C SER A 96 -6.12 6.02 -0.92
N ILE A 97 -6.43 5.57 -2.13
CA ILE A 97 -7.67 4.83 -2.40
C ILE A 97 -7.64 3.47 -1.70
N ILE A 98 -6.52 2.76 -1.78
CA ILE A 98 -6.32 1.47 -1.11
C ILE A 98 -6.44 1.62 0.41
N PHE A 99 -5.88 2.67 1.01
CA PHE A 99 -5.99 2.91 2.45
C PHE A 99 -7.44 3.14 2.90
N GLY A 100 -8.18 3.98 2.20
CA GLY A 100 -9.60 4.18 2.47
C GLY A 100 -10.40 2.88 2.29
N TYR A 101 -10.09 2.10 1.27
CA TYR A 101 -10.71 0.82 1.01
C TYR A 101 -10.37 -0.23 2.08
N LEU A 102 -9.13 -0.25 2.59
CA LEU A 102 -8.73 -1.09 3.72
C LEU A 102 -9.61 -0.83 4.95
N ILE A 103 -9.78 0.44 5.33
CA ILE A 103 -10.63 0.84 6.47
C ILE A 103 -12.07 0.37 6.25
N TYR A 104 -12.60 0.55 5.04
CA TYR A 104 -13.93 0.09 4.67
C TYR A 104 -14.07 -1.43 4.82
N MET A 105 -13.13 -2.21 4.27
CA MET A 105 -13.17 -3.68 4.29
C MET A 105 -13.05 -4.23 5.70
N VAL A 106 -12.10 -3.73 6.49
CA VAL A 106 -11.90 -4.15 7.89
C VAL A 106 -13.17 -3.86 8.70
N SER A 107 -13.76 -2.67 8.52
CA SER A 107 -15.02 -2.33 9.20
C SER A 107 -16.16 -3.27 8.83
N CYS A 108 -16.35 -3.56 7.54
CA CYS A 108 -17.37 -4.48 7.08
C CYS A 108 -17.16 -5.90 7.63
N TYR A 109 -15.92 -6.34 7.70
CA TYR A 109 -15.56 -7.66 8.19
C TYR A 109 -15.85 -7.82 9.69
N ILE A 110 -15.44 -6.82 10.51
CA ILE A 110 -15.61 -6.86 11.97
C ILE A 110 -17.08 -6.69 12.37
N THR A 111 -17.77 -5.72 11.79
CA THR A 111 -19.12 -5.36 12.25
C THR A 111 -20.24 -6.10 11.54
N LYS A 112 -19.93 -6.80 10.44
CA LYS A 112 -20.91 -7.38 9.50
C LYS A 112 -21.96 -6.36 9.00
N LYS A 113 -21.68 -5.07 9.23
CA LYS A 113 -22.55 -3.95 8.85
C LYS A 113 -21.79 -3.02 7.90
N ARG A 114 -22.44 -2.68 6.81
CA ARG A 114 -21.94 -1.61 5.93
C ARG A 114 -22.26 -0.25 6.55
N ASN A 115 -21.35 0.72 6.36
CA ASN A 115 -21.57 2.14 6.71
C ASN A 115 -21.72 2.43 8.21
N SER A 116 -20.80 1.91 9.02
CA SER A 116 -20.68 2.28 10.42
C SER A 116 -19.59 3.34 10.60
N LEU A 117 -19.97 4.61 10.72
CA LEU A 117 -19.02 5.71 10.94
C LEU A 117 -18.17 5.48 12.19
N PHE A 118 -18.76 4.98 13.27
CA PHE A 118 -18.04 4.64 14.49
C PHE A 118 -16.94 3.61 14.23
N SER A 119 -17.24 2.56 13.47
CA SER A 119 -16.25 1.53 13.15
C SER A 119 -15.13 2.07 12.29
N TYR A 120 -15.41 2.91 11.30
CA TYR A 120 -14.39 3.56 10.49
C TYR A 120 -13.47 4.43 11.32
N SER A 121 -14.04 5.27 12.19
CA SER A 121 -13.27 6.13 13.09
C SER A 121 -12.41 5.31 14.05
N LEU A 122 -12.97 4.27 14.67
CA LEU A 122 -12.23 3.40 15.57
C LEU A 122 -11.04 2.72 14.88
N ILE A 123 -11.26 2.13 13.71
CA ILE A 123 -10.20 1.46 12.94
C ILE A 123 -9.13 2.46 12.53
N THR A 124 -9.52 3.65 12.07
CA THR A 124 -8.58 4.71 11.71
C THR A 124 -7.72 5.11 12.90
N VAL A 125 -8.35 5.38 14.05
CA VAL A 125 -7.62 5.73 15.29
C VAL A 125 -6.68 4.61 15.72
N MET A 126 -7.14 3.35 15.67
CA MET A 126 -6.30 2.20 16.00
C MET A 126 -5.10 2.08 15.06
N LEU A 127 -5.25 2.26 13.76
CA LEU A 127 -4.14 2.23 12.81
C LEU A 127 -3.12 3.33 13.11
N PHE A 128 -3.56 4.56 13.36
CA PHE A 128 -2.64 5.67 13.62
C PHE A 128 -1.95 5.60 15.00
N LEU A 129 -2.65 5.15 16.03
CA LEU A 129 -2.14 5.19 17.42
C LEU A 129 -1.48 3.88 17.87
N LEU A 130 -1.99 2.73 17.42
CA LEU A 130 -1.56 1.44 17.93
C LEU A 130 -0.64 0.67 16.98
N MET A 131 -0.53 1.09 15.73
CA MET A 131 0.39 0.45 14.81
C MET A 131 1.81 0.98 15.02
N PRO A 132 2.71 0.17 15.60
CA PRO A 132 4.09 0.59 15.77
C PRO A 132 4.73 0.79 14.38
N GLY A 133 5.39 1.93 14.20
CA GLY A 133 6.06 2.22 12.93
C GLY A 133 5.12 2.59 11.79
N PHE A 134 3.92 3.14 12.05
CA PHE A 134 2.97 3.56 11.01
C PHE A 134 3.63 4.33 9.86
N HIS A 135 4.58 5.20 10.16
CA HIS A 135 5.33 5.93 9.15
C HIS A 135 6.10 4.97 8.22
N ASN A 136 6.86 4.04 8.79
CA ASN A 136 7.71 3.12 8.03
C ASN A 136 6.90 2.11 7.21
N GLU A 137 5.77 1.67 7.75
CA GLU A 137 4.95 0.62 7.17
C GLU A 137 3.94 1.15 6.14
N PHE A 138 3.42 2.35 6.36
CA PHE A 138 2.29 2.89 5.60
C PHE A 138 2.59 4.20 4.86
N LEU A 139 3.68 4.91 5.16
CA LEU A 139 3.99 6.18 4.50
C LEU A 139 5.28 6.13 3.68
N LEU A 140 6.28 5.34 4.10
CA LEU A 140 7.47 5.12 3.28
C LEU A 140 7.09 4.32 2.04
N PHE A 141 7.72 4.67 0.93
CA PHE A 141 7.39 4.13 -0.38
C PHE A 141 7.50 2.59 -0.42
N VAL A 142 8.61 2.04 0.09
CA VAL A 142 8.80 0.58 0.21
C VAL A 142 7.79 -0.05 1.16
N GLY A 143 7.49 0.60 2.28
CA GLY A 143 6.53 0.13 3.27
C GLY A 143 5.12 0.00 2.71
N VAL A 144 4.67 0.98 1.93
CA VAL A 144 3.35 0.97 1.28
C VAL A 144 3.12 -0.31 0.48
N PHE A 145 4.07 -0.74 -0.33
CA PHE A 145 3.93 -1.96 -1.14
C PHE A 145 4.03 -3.24 -0.30
N ASN A 146 4.96 -3.28 0.65
CA ASN A 146 5.19 -4.46 1.47
C ASN A 146 4.10 -4.70 2.52
N TYR A 147 3.42 -3.65 2.98
CA TYR A 147 2.46 -3.76 4.09
C TYR A 147 1.05 -3.32 3.69
N LEU A 148 0.82 -2.07 3.26
CA LEU A 148 -0.52 -1.59 2.97
C LEU A 148 -1.19 -2.40 1.84
N TRP A 149 -0.51 -2.54 0.70
CA TRP A 149 -1.07 -3.24 -0.45
C TRP A 149 -1.25 -4.73 -0.15
N VAL A 150 -0.23 -5.38 0.44
CA VAL A 150 -0.29 -6.81 0.79
C VAL A 150 -1.38 -7.06 1.82
N CYS A 151 -1.50 -6.24 2.86
CA CYS A 151 -2.55 -6.36 3.88
C CYS A 151 -3.94 -6.25 3.24
N THR A 152 -4.16 -5.29 2.37
CA THR A 152 -5.43 -5.09 1.68
C THR A 152 -5.79 -6.29 0.79
N ILE A 153 -4.83 -6.80 0.00
CA ILE A 153 -5.02 -7.98 -0.85
C ILE A 153 -5.32 -9.21 0.01
N THR A 154 -4.63 -9.38 1.13
CA THR A 154 -4.86 -10.50 2.05
C THR A 154 -6.27 -10.48 2.63
N ILE A 155 -6.75 -9.31 3.07
CA ILE A 155 -8.12 -9.17 3.60
C ILE A 155 -9.15 -9.44 2.50
N LEU A 156 -8.91 -8.97 1.27
CA LEU A 156 -9.76 -9.28 0.12
C LEU A 156 -9.83 -10.78 -0.16
N PHE A 157 -8.70 -11.46 -0.13
CA PHE A 157 -8.62 -12.90 -0.33
C PHE A 157 -9.39 -13.66 0.75
N ILE A 158 -9.22 -13.30 2.02
CA ILE A 158 -9.97 -13.89 3.13
C ILE A 158 -11.48 -13.65 2.96
N ALA A 159 -11.87 -12.42 2.60
CA ALA A 159 -13.28 -12.10 2.37
C ALA A 159 -13.87 -12.89 1.19
N PHE A 160 -13.07 -13.12 0.14
CA PHE A 160 -13.45 -13.94 -1.01
C PHE A 160 -13.65 -15.41 -0.61
N ILE A 161 -12.70 -16.00 0.11
CA ILE A 161 -12.81 -17.40 0.59
C ILE A 161 -14.07 -17.56 1.46
N ASN A 162 -14.28 -16.66 2.42
CA ASN A 162 -15.45 -16.73 3.30
C ASN A 162 -16.77 -16.61 2.55
N LYS A 163 -16.79 -15.90 1.41
CA LYS A 163 -18.01 -15.78 0.60
C LYS A 163 -18.29 -16.99 -0.27
N TYR A 164 -17.26 -17.65 -0.78
CA TYR A 164 -17.40 -18.69 -1.81
C TYR A 164 -16.92 -20.07 -1.35
N GLY A 165 -16.13 -20.19 -0.27
CA GLY A 165 -15.60 -21.45 0.25
C GLY A 165 -16.62 -22.31 1.00
N GLU A 166 -17.76 -21.74 1.43
CA GLU A 166 -18.81 -22.47 2.15
C GLU A 166 -19.94 -23.00 1.23
N LYS A 167 -19.75 -22.92 -0.08
CA LYS A 167 -20.72 -23.53 -1.01
C LYS A 167 -20.32 -24.97 -1.28
N PRO A 168 -21.11 -25.95 -0.82
CA PRO A 168 -20.92 -27.36 -1.19
C PRO A 168 -21.12 -27.57 -2.71
#